data_0331b2111e94d5be565297182850c95d
#
_entry.id   0331b2111e94d5be565297182850c95d
#
_cell.length_a   1.000
_cell.length_b   1.000
_cell.length_c   1.000
_cell.angle_alpha   90.00
_cell.angle_beta   90.00
_cell.angle_gamma   90.00
#
_symmetry.space_group_name_H-M   'P 1'
#
loop_
_entity.id
_entity.type
_entity.pdbx_description
1 polymer ?
#
loop_
_entity_poly.entity_id
_entity_poly.type
_entity_poly.pdbx_seq_one_letter_code
_entity_poly.pdbx_strand_id
1 'polypeptide(L)'
;MFIFKIYNKNVEIPTEYGISYGNPNANIKIIEYMSFQCKDCYDLHNNIGDTLKQKIEDGEVYYTLKHVDFEKFKYDNEIFTKINNIEDFNTIDYIMKNFPTWSKFTDLNQVNTFFKLNNLYENRINMQNKILNEVKDYKINFIPTFYINDKKFVGVFSEEEFNKIINNLK
;
A
#
# COMPACT_ATOMS: atom_id res chain seq x y z
N MET A 1 -20.64 6.19 2.63
CA MET A 1 -20.48 5.36 3.85
C MET A 1 -19.39 4.35 3.56
N PHE A 2 -18.24 4.52 4.17
CA PHE A 2 -17.11 3.59 4.00
C PHE A 2 -17.37 2.37 4.90
N ILE A 3 -17.47 1.20 4.30
CA ILE A 3 -17.68 -0.04 5.06
C ILE A 3 -16.36 -0.78 5.09
N PHE A 4 -15.72 -0.84 6.24
CA PHE A 4 -14.63 -1.78 6.46
C PHE A 4 -15.13 -3.01 7.23
N LYS A 5 -14.55 -4.16 6.94
CA LYS A 5 -14.84 -5.41 7.65
C LYS A 5 -13.64 -5.84 8.46
N ILE A 6 -13.87 -6.17 9.73
CA ILE A 6 -12.85 -6.74 10.62
C ILE A 6 -13.05 -8.26 10.65
N TYR A 7 -11.97 -9.00 10.42
CA TYR A 7 -11.95 -10.45 10.52
C TYR A 7 -11.16 -10.88 11.76
N ASN A 8 -11.87 -11.22 12.82
CA ASN A 8 -11.27 -11.69 14.09
C ASN A 8 -11.04 -13.21 14.05
N LYS A 9 -10.03 -13.68 13.34
CA LYS A 9 -9.54 -15.06 13.45
C LYS A 9 -8.01 -15.02 13.49
N ASN A 10 -7.40 -16.06 14.08
CA ASN A 10 -5.98 -16.34 13.91
C ASN A 10 -5.70 -16.44 12.40
N VAL A 11 -5.33 -15.32 11.80
CA VAL A 11 -5.06 -15.22 10.37
C VAL A 11 -3.56 -15.38 10.24
N GLU A 12 -3.15 -16.27 9.37
CA GLU A 12 -1.76 -16.34 8.96
C GLU A 12 -1.37 -15.02 8.32
N ILE A 13 -0.23 -14.45 8.76
CA ILE A 13 0.19 -13.11 8.37
C ILE A 13 1.26 -13.23 7.30
N PRO A 14 1.05 -12.64 6.11
CA PRO A 14 1.99 -12.70 5.00
C PRO A 14 3.14 -11.72 5.20
N THR A 15 4.19 -12.13 5.90
CA THR A 15 5.32 -11.26 6.28
C THR A 15 6.46 -11.20 5.26
N GLU A 16 6.49 -12.07 4.23
CA GLU A 16 7.68 -12.25 3.42
C GLU A 16 7.89 -11.13 2.42
N TYR A 17 7.07 -10.85 1.50
CA TYR A 17 7.34 -9.95 0.38
C TYR A 17 6.74 -8.56 0.58
N GLY A 18 7.36 -7.55 -0.01
CA GLY A 18 6.89 -6.18 0.03
C GLY A 18 8.01 -5.17 0.26
N ILE A 19 7.64 -3.91 0.30
CA ILE A 19 8.55 -2.80 0.61
C ILE A 19 8.19 -2.28 1.99
N SER A 20 9.15 -2.26 2.90
CA SER A 20 8.91 -1.94 4.29
C SER A 20 9.52 -0.61 4.69
N TYR A 21 8.84 0.10 5.58
CA TYR A 21 9.19 1.43 6.06
C TYR A 21 9.10 1.47 7.59
N GLY A 22 10.01 2.23 8.19
CA GLY A 22 10.05 2.46 9.63
C GLY A 22 10.91 1.47 10.40
N ASN A 23 10.68 1.37 11.70
CA ASN A 23 11.47 0.56 12.61
C ASN A 23 10.97 -0.91 12.60
N PRO A 24 11.79 -1.89 12.20
CA PRO A 24 11.38 -3.29 12.21
C PRO A 24 11.06 -3.84 13.62
N ASN A 25 11.50 -3.15 14.68
CA ASN A 25 11.20 -3.49 16.06
C ASN A 25 9.94 -2.78 16.62
N ALA A 26 9.23 -1.99 15.80
CA ALA A 26 7.98 -1.37 16.23
C ALA A 26 6.96 -2.41 16.70
N ASN A 27 6.20 -2.09 17.74
CA ASN A 27 5.19 -3.00 18.28
C ASN A 27 3.98 -3.18 17.37
N ILE A 28 3.73 -2.21 16.49
CA ILE A 28 2.61 -2.23 15.54
C ILE A 28 3.17 -2.52 14.15
N LYS A 29 2.74 -3.66 13.59
CA LYS A 29 3.08 -4.07 12.23
C LYS A 29 1.85 -3.88 11.35
N ILE A 30 2.03 -3.17 10.24
CA ILE A 30 0.97 -2.97 9.24
C ILE A 30 1.44 -3.55 7.92
N ILE A 31 0.62 -4.40 7.31
CA ILE A 31 0.83 -4.91 5.95
C ILE A 31 -0.36 -4.49 5.12
N GLU A 32 -0.12 -3.84 3.99
CA GLU A 32 -1.16 -3.39 3.07
C GLU A 32 -1.00 -3.98 1.69
N TYR A 33 -2.03 -4.66 1.20
CA TYR A 33 -2.19 -4.98 -0.21
C TYR A 33 -2.92 -3.84 -0.91
N MET A 34 -2.26 -3.22 -1.88
CA MET A 34 -2.80 -2.05 -2.57
C MET A 34 -2.31 -1.95 -4.02
N SER A 35 -2.93 -1.10 -4.79
CA SER A 35 -2.49 -0.66 -6.11
C SER A 35 -2.57 0.86 -6.20
N PHE A 36 -1.64 1.49 -6.91
CA PHE A 36 -1.59 2.95 -7.02
C PHE A 36 -2.79 3.51 -7.80
N GLN A 37 -3.30 2.80 -8.81
CA GLN A 37 -4.47 3.20 -9.60
C GLN A 37 -5.82 2.86 -8.93
N CYS A 38 -5.81 2.22 -7.79
CA CYS A 38 -7.03 1.89 -7.06
C CYS A 38 -7.60 3.13 -6.37
N LYS A 39 -8.83 3.51 -6.73
CA LYS A 39 -9.52 4.67 -6.12
C LYS A 39 -9.70 4.52 -4.61
N ASP A 40 -10.08 3.34 -4.14
CA ASP A 40 -10.27 3.09 -2.70
C ASP A 40 -8.94 3.14 -1.94
N CYS A 41 -7.85 2.68 -2.56
CA CYS A 41 -6.50 2.83 -1.98
C CYS A 41 -6.09 4.30 -1.89
N TYR A 42 -6.41 5.10 -2.91
CA TYR A 42 -6.21 6.55 -2.86
C TYR A 42 -7.05 7.20 -1.74
N ASP A 43 -8.34 6.87 -1.63
CA ASP A 43 -9.22 7.44 -0.62
C ASP A 43 -8.73 7.10 0.78
N LEU A 44 -8.26 5.87 1.00
CA LEU A 44 -7.66 5.46 2.25
C LEU A 44 -6.37 6.24 2.55
N HIS A 45 -5.45 6.33 1.59
CA HIS A 45 -4.22 7.11 1.76
C HIS A 45 -4.52 8.59 2.04
N ASN A 46 -5.52 9.16 1.37
CA ASN A 46 -5.97 10.53 1.63
C ASN A 46 -6.50 10.73 3.05
N ASN A 47 -7.13 9.70 3.62
CA ASN A 47 -7.64 9.75 4.99
C ASN A 47 -6.56 9.57 6.06
N ILE A 48 -5.62 8.64 5.84
CA ILE A 48 -4.68 8.20 6.90
C ILE A 48 -3.21 8.43 6.57
N GLY A 49 -2.87 8.81 5.34
CA GLY A 49 -1.49 8.82 4.86
C GLY A 49 -0.55 9.70 5.70
N ASP A 50 -0.98 10.90 6.07
CA ASP A 50 -0.17 11.80 6.90
C ASP A 50 0.02 11.23 8.32
N THR A 51 -1.03 10.68 8.92
CA THR A 51 -0.95 10.02 10.23
C THR A 51 -0.10 8.76 10.18
N LEU A 52 -0.24 7.94 9.14
CA LEU A 52 0.59 6.75 8.94
C LEU A 52 2.06 7.12 8.80
N LYS A 53 2.37 8.12 7.98
CA LYS A 53 3.73 8.63 7.80
C LYS A 53 4.35 9.07 9.12
N GLN A 54 3.63 9.88 9.90
CA GLN A 54 4.10 10.34 11.20
C GLN A 54 4.41 9.17 12.14
N LYS A 55 3.53 8.16 12.20
CA LYS A 55 3.74 6.97 13.03
C LYS A 55 4.92 6.10 12.58
N ILE A 56 5.20 6.06 11.27
CA ILE A 56 6.39 5.40 10.72
C ILE A 56 7.65 6.16 11.16
N GLU A 57 7.66 7.49 11.02
CA GLU A 57 8.79 8.37 11.39
C GLU A 57 9.07 8.34 12.90
N ASP A 58 8.02 8.29 13.72
CA ASP A 58 8.12 8.18 15.18
C ASP A 58 8.55 6.80 15.68
N GLY A 59 8.66 5.80 14.78
CA GLY A 59 9.02 4.43 15.10
C GLY A 59 7.91 3.63 15.80
N GLU A 60 6.68 4.12 15.82
CA GLU A 60 5.52 3.42 16.39
C GLU A 60 5.03 2.29 15.49
N VAL A 61 5.16 2.46 14.17
CA VAL A 61 4.65 1.56 13.15
C VAL A 61 5.77 1.09 12.23
N TYR A 62 5.78 -0.22 11.95
CA TYR A 62 6.50 -0.80 10.82
C TYR A 62 5.50 -1.16 9.73
N TYR A 63 5.56 -0.47 8.61
CA TYR A 63 4.61 -0.59 7.52
C TYR A 63 5.23 -1.31 6.32
N THR A 64 4.54 -2.32 5.79
CA THR A 64 4.93 -3.06 4.60
C THR A 64 3.87 -2.92 3.51
N LEU A 65 4.27 -2.32 2.40
CA LEU A 65 3.47 -2.18 1.20
C LEU A 65 3.66 -3.42 0.31
N LYS A 66 2.54 -4.04 -0.07
CA LYS A 66 2.48 -5.15 -1.03
C LYS A 66 1.70 -4.68 -2.26
N HIS A 67 2.43 -4.27 -3.28
CA HIS A 67 1.84 -3.78 -4.51
C HIS A 67 1.25 -4.95 -5.31
N VAL A 68 -0.06 -4.87 -5.59
CA VAL A 68 -0.79 -5.87 -6.38
C VAL A 68 -0.94 -5.37 -7.81
N ASP A 69 -0.36 -6.10 -8.76
CA ASP A 69 -0.50 -5.82 -10.19
C ASP A 69 -1.81 -6.41 -10.71
N PHE A 70 -2.81 -5.55 -10.93
CA PHE A 70 -4.04 -5.91 -11.59
C PHE A 70 -4.00 -5.47 -13.06
N GLU A 71 -4.26 -6.39 -13.97
CA GLU A 71 -4.25 -6.16 -15.42
C GLU A 71 -5.12 -4.95 -15.85
N LYS A 72 -6.19 -4.66 -15.12
CA LYS A 72 -7.06 -3.50 -15.37
C LYS A 72 -6.39 -2.14 -15.12
N PHE A 73 -5.30 -2.10 -14.36
CA PHE A 73 -4.59 -0.87 -13.99
C PHE A 73 -3.38 -0.64 -14.91
N LYS A 74 -3.60 0.09 -15.99
CA LYS A 74 -2.63 0.25 -17.08
C LYS A 74 -1.27 0.84 -16.68
N TYR A 75 -1.24 1.73 -15.69
CA TYR A 75 -0.04 2.50 -15.33
C TYR A 75 0.61 2.03 -14.05
N ASP A 76 -0.06 1.22 -13.30
CA ASP A 76 0.31 0.81 -11.96
C ASP A 76 1.64 0.05 -11.94
N ASN A 77 1.75 -0.95 -12.80
CA ASN A 77 2.97 -1.74 -12.98
C ASN A 77 4.14 -0.88 -13.51
N GLU A 78 3.87 0.01 -14.46
CA GLU A 78 4.88 0.93 -14.98
C GLU A 78 5.47 1.81 -13.88
N ILE A 79 4.62 2.40 -13.03
CA ILE A 79 5.06 3.21 -11.90
C ILE A 79 5.85 2.35 -10.91
N PHE A 80 5.28 1.24 -10.44
CA PHE A 80 5.90 0.42 -9.41
C PHE A 80 7.26 -0.14 -9.83
N THR A 81 7.39 -0.62 -11.07
CA THR A 81 8.61 -1.25 -11.55
C THR A 81 9.72 -0.27 -11.93
N LYS A 82 9.40 1.02 -12.14
CA LYS A 82 10.34 2.01 -12.67
C LYS A 82 10.57 3.24 -11.80
N ILE A 83 9.73 3.52 -10.81
CA ILE A 83 9.92 4.71 -9.97
C ILE A 83 11.18 4.61 -9.12
N ASN A 84 11.92 5.70 -9.03
CA ASN A 84 13.08 5.79 -8.15
C ASN A 84 12.66 5.93 -6.68
N ASN A 85 13.54 5.53 -5.78
CA ASN A 85 13.42 5.75 -4.32
C ASN A 85 12.10 5.22 -3.72
N ILE A 86 11.58 4.09 -4.22
CA ILE A 86 10.34 3.50 -3.69
C ILE A 86 10.49 3.08 -2.23
N GLU A 87 11.70 2.89 -1.74
CA GLU A 87 12.04 2.58 -0.35
C GLU A 87 11.88 3.78 0.59
N ASP A 88 11.69 4.99 0.05
CA ASP A 88 11.31 6.18 0.81
C ASP A 88 9.78 6.34 0.78
N PHE A 89 9.15 6.36 1.96
CA PHE A 89 7.69 6.51 2.07
C PHE A 89 7.19 7.82 1.43
N ASN A 90 8.01 8.86 1.35
CA ASN A 90 7.67 10.09 0.64
C ASN A 90 7.37 9.85 -0.85
N THR A 91 7.99 8.84 -1.46
CA THR A 91 7.69 8.45 -2.85
C THR A 91 6.27 7.90 -2.98
N ILE A 92 5.87 7.04 -2.06
CA ILE A 92 4.49 6.51 -2.02
C ILE A 92 3.49 7.64 -1.78
N ASP A 93 3.77 8.50 -0.82
CA ASP A 93 2.94 9.67 -0.51
C ASP A 93 2.79 10.58 -1.74
N TYR A 94 3.88 10.83 -2.46
CA TYR A 94 3.87 11.61 -3.70
C TYR A 94 3.00 10.97 -4.80
N ILE A 95 3.13 9.65 -5.02
CA ILE A 95 2.32 8.93 -6.01
C ILE A 95 0.84 9.07 -5.66
N MET A 96 0.47 8.80 -4.41
CA MET A 96 -0.91 8.77 -3.97
C MET A 96 -1.52 10.18 -3.94
N LYS A 97 -0.84 11.18 -3.41
CA LYS A 97 -1.33 12.58 -3.39
C LYS A 97 -1.55 13.17 -4.78
N ASN A 98 -0.79 12.71 -5.77
CA ASN A 98 -0.92 13.15 -7.16
C ASN A 98 -1.88 12.27 -7.98
N PHE A 99 -2.53 11.27 -7.39
CA PHE A 99 -3.49 10.41 -8.06
C PHE A 99 -4.56 11.18 -8.85
N PRO A 100 -5.18 12.29 -8.35
CA PRO A 100 -6.18 13.04 -9.11
C PRO A 100 -5.66 13.62 -10.43
N THR A 101 -4.35 13.77 -10.56
CA THR A 101 -3.69 14.26 -11.77
C THR A 101 -3.34 13.12 -12.71
N TRP A 102 -2.48 12.20 -12.27
CA TRP A 102 -1.92 11.18 -13.16
C TRP A 102 -2.91 10.07 -13.52
N SER A 103 -3.92 9.82 -12.70
CA SER A 103 -4.98 8.85 -13.01
C SER A 103 -5.83 9.23 -14.24
N LYS A 104 -5.75 10.48 -14.67
CA LYS A 104 -6.43 11.00 -15.86
C LYS A 104 -5.58 10.95 -17.13
N PHE A 105 -4.32 10.55 -17.04
CA PHE A 105 -3.45 10.44 -18.20
C PHE A 105 -3.98 9.41 -19.19
N THR A 106 -3.74 9.63 -20.46
CA THR A 106 -4.29 8.82 -21.55
C THR A 106 -3.28 7.85 -22.15
N ASP A 107 -1.99 8.08 -21.88
CA ASP A 107 -0.91 7.22 -22.37
C ASP A 107 0.27 7.12 -21.39
N LEU A 108 1.12 6.11 -21.62
CA LEU A 108 2.31 5.83 -20.81
C LEU A 108 3.37 6.93 -20.86
N ASN A 109 3.47 7.70 -21.95
CA ASN A 109 4.46 8.77 -22.06
C ASN A 109 4.19 9.88 -21.05
N GLN A 110 2.90 10.19 -20.80
CA GLN A 110 2.53 11.17 -19.77
C GLN A 110 2.94 10.66 -18.38
N VAL A 111 2.71 9.40 -18.09
CA VAL A 111 3.09 8.76 -16.81
C VAL A 111 4.61 8.75 -16.65
N ASN A 112 5.34 8.30 -17.67
CA ASN A 112 6.80 8.23 -17.66
C ASN A 112 7.42 9.60 -17.45
N THR A 113 6.88 10.63 -18.12
CA THR A 113 7.37 12.01 -17.99
C THR A 113 7.07 12.57 -16.60
N PHE A 114 5.85 12.40 -16.11
CA PHE A 114 5.42 12.93 -14.82
C PHE A 114 6.25 12.38 -13.65
N PHE A 115 6.46 11.07 -13.64
CA PHE A 115 7.24 10.39 -12.59
C PHE A 115 8.73 10.23 -12.92
N LYS A 116 9.20 10.68 -14.09
CA LYS A 116 10.59 10.53 -14.56
C LYS A 116 11.05 9.08 -14.55
N LEU A 117 10.22 8.19 -15.10
CA LEU A 117 10.46 6.74 -15.10
C LEU A 117 11.47 6.38 -16.18
N ASN A 118 12.68 6.04 -15.79
CA ASN A 118 13.78 5.78 -16.74
C ASN A 118 14.37 4.36 -16.61
N ASN A 119 14.34 3.77 -15.42
CA ASN A 119 15.02 2.52 -15.12
C ASN A 119 14.02 1.44 -14.72
N LEU A 120 14.17 0.26 -15.28
CA LEU A 120 13.41 -0.91 -14.86
C LEU A 120 14.13 -1.63 -13.72
N TYR A 121 13.42 -1.91 -12.63
CA TYR A 121 13.92 -2.65 -11.49
C TYR A 121 13.38 -4.09 -11.52
N GLU A 122 14.18 -5.02 -12.02
CA GLU A 122 13.77 -6.43 -12.21
C GLU A 122 13.38 -7.14 -10.89
N ASN A 123 14.03 -6.77 -9.78
CA ASN A 123 13.67 -7.30 -8.47
C ASN A 123 12.23 -6.98 -8.07
N ARG A 124 11.68 -5.86 -8.53
CA ARG A 124 10.28 -5.48 -8.27
C ARG A 124 9.30 -6.30 -9.09
N ILE A 125 9.65 -6.69 -10.31
CA ILE A 125 8.86 -7.63 -11.12
C ILE A 125 8.76 -8.97 -10.40
N ASN A 126 9.89 -9.49 -9.92
CA ASN A 126 9.93 -10.73 -9.15
C ASN A 126 9.09 -10.64 -7.87
N MET A 127 9.16 -9.50 -7.16
CA MET A 127 8.36 -9.23 -5.98
C MET A 127 6.87 -9.24 -6.29
N GLN A 128 6.43 -8.57 -7.36
CA GLN A 128 5.01 -8.56 -7.79
C GLN A 128 4.50 -9.96 -8.08
N ASN A 129 5.28 -10.79 -8.77
CA ASN A 129 4.90 -12.17 -9.06
C ASN A 129 4.69 -12.99 -7.78
N LYS A 130 5.54 -12.79 -6.77
CA LYS A 130 5.39 -13.45 -5.46
C LYS A 130 4.17 -12.92 -4.70
N ILE A 131 3.93 -11.61 -4.73
CA ILE A 131 2.73 -11.00 -4.12
C ILE A 131 1.45 -11.48 -4.80
N LEU A 132 1.44 -11.68 -6.13
CA LEU A 132 0.29 -12.26 -6.83
C LEU A 132 -0.01 -13.70 -6.37
N ASN A 133 1.01 -14.49 -6.04
CA ASN A 133 0.82 -15.81 -5.43
C ASN A 133 0.24 -15.68 -4.03
N GLU A 134 0.77 -14.78 -3.19
CA GLU A 134 0.20 -14.49 -1.87
C GLU A 134 -1.27 -14.08 -1.96
N VAL A 135 -1.64 -13.22 -2.92
CA VAL A 135 -3.03 -12.78 -3.12
C VAL A 135 -3.96 -13.98 -3.31
N LYS A 136 -3.52 -15.03 -4.02
CA LYS A 136 -4.26 -16.29 -4.19
C LYS A 136 -4.30 -17.10 -2.91
N ASP A 137 -3.15 -17.30 -2.29
CA ASP A 137 -3.00 -18.17 -1.11
C ASP A 137 -3.75 -17.62 0.11
N TYR A 138 -3.67 -16.31 0.33
CA TYR A 138 -4.34 -15.61 1.43
C TYR A 138 -5.75 -15.12 1.09
N LYS A 139 -6.24 -15.42 -0.13
CA LYS A 139 -7.59 -15.04 -0.62
C LYS A 139 -7.86 -13.53 -0.48
N ILE A 140 -6.93 -12.73 -0.97
CA ILE A 140 -7.07 -11.27 -1.01
C ILE A 140 -7.98 -10.92 -2.19
N ASN A 141 -9.27 -10.78 -1.94
CA ASN A 141 -10.27 -10.54 -2.99
C ASN A 141 -10.53 -9.05 -3.25
N PHE A 142 -10.12 -8.20 -2.33
CA PHE A 142 -10.34 -6.75 -2.38
C PHE A 142 -9.09 -5.99 -1.97
N ILE A 143 -8.91 -4.81 -2.50
CA ILE A 143 -7.92 -3.83 -2.06
C ILE A 143 -8.61 -2.49 -1.78
N PRO A 144 -8.14 -1.73 -0.80
CA PRO A 144 -7.06 -2.05 0.12
C PRO A 144 -7.44 -3.15 1.12
N THR A 145 -6.50 -4.06 1.40
CA THR A 145 -6.59 -5.02 2.48
C THR A 145 -5.41 -4.82 3.41
N PHE A 146 -5.68 -4.70 4.70
CA PHE A 146 -4.71 -4.49 5.75
C PHE A 146 -4.63 -5.66 6.70
N TYR A 147 -3.41 -5.94 7.13
CA TYR A 147 -3.16 -6.67 8.37
C TYR A 147 -2.52 -5.69 9.35
N ILE A 148 -3.16 -5.49 10.49
CA ILE A 148 -2.62 -4.69 11.60
C ILE A 148 -2.41 -5.65 12.76
N ASN A 149 -1.14 -5.97 13.03
CA ASN A 149 -0.73 -7.09 13.86
C ASN A 149 -1.44 -8.39 13.41
N ASP A 150 -2.27 -9.00 14.23
CA ASP A 150 -2.98 -10.26 13.98
C ASP A 150 -4.40 -10.09 13.40
N LYS A 151 -4.79 -8.87 13.03
CA LYS A 151 -6.15 -8.56 12.58
C LYS A 151 -6.17 -8.14 11.11
N LYS A 152 -7.13 -8.66 10.36
CA LYS A 152 -7.36 -8.33 8.96
C LYS A 152 -8.49 -7.30 8.82
N PHE A 153 -8.23 -6.23 8.06
CA PHE A 153 -9.18 -5.18 7.72
C PHE A 153 -9.30 -5.07 6.20
N VAL A 154 -10.50 -4.84 5.69
CA VAL A 154 -10.75 -4.68 4.25
C VAL A 154 -11.54 -3.42 4.01
N GLY A 155 -11.07 -2.57 3.09
CA GLY A 155 -11.76 -1.36 2.68
C GLY A 155 -11.17 -0.09 3.26
N VAL A 156 -11.90 1.00 3.13
CA VAL A 156 -11.48 2.35 3.50
C VAL A 156 -12.00 2.70 4.89
N PHE A 157 -11.13 3.19 5.75
CA PHE A 157 -11.50 3.73 7.05
C PHE A 157 -11.06 5.19 7.20
N SER A 158 -11.69 5.90 8.13
CA SER A 158 -11.34 7.28 8.46
C SER A 158 -10.07 7.35 9.32
N GLU A 159 -9.50 8.55 9.43
CA GLU A 159 -8.38 8.79 10.33
C GLU A 159 -8.75 8.49 11.80
N GLU A 160 -9.96 8.83 12.23
CA GLU A 160 -10.46 8.54 13.58
C GLU A 160 -10.51 7.03 13.84
N GLU A 161 -11.06 6.25 12.90
CA GLU A 161 -11.11 4.79 12.99
C GLU A 161 -9.71 4.19 13.03
N PHE A 162 -8.80 4.68 12.19
CA PHE A 162 -7.40 4.25 12.18
C PHE A 162 -6.72 4.52 13.53
N ASN A 163 -6.83 5.73 14.04
CA ASN A 163 -6.26 6.09 15.34
C ASN A 163 -6.84 5.24 16.48
N LYS A 164 -8.13 4.96 16.46
CA LYS A 164 -8.78 4.08 17.44
C LYS A 164 -8.21 2.66 17.39
N ILE A 165 -8.02 2.10 16.18
CA ILE A 165 -7.40 0.78 16.00
C ILE A 165 -5.99 0.78 16.59
N ILE A 166 -5.15 1.75 16.21
CA ILE A 166 -3.75 1.84 16.67
C ILE A 166 -3.67 2.01 18.19
N ASN A 167 -4.49 2.88 18.77
CA ASN A 167 -4.47 3.15 20.21
C ASN A 167 -4.90 1.93 21.05
N ASN A 168 -5.77 1.08 20.52
CA ASN A 168 -6.18 -0.17 21.19
C ASN A 168 -5.10 -1.26 21.12
N LEU A 169 -4.01 -1.06 20.37
CA LEU A 169 -2.89 -2.01 20.25
C LEU A 169 -1.65 -1.57 21.06
N LYS A 170 -1.66 -0.39 21.65
CA LYS A 170 -0.63 0.10 22.56
C LYS A 170 -0.85 -0.45 23.95
#